data_f239e7a4811d1ce29e357b5015fc71cf
#
_entry.id   f239e7a4811d1ce29e357b5015fc71cf
#
_cell.length_a   1.000
_cell.length_b   1.000
_cell.length_c   1.000
_cell.angle_alpha   90.00
_cell.angle_beta   90.00
_cell.angle_gamma   90.00
#
_symmetry.space_group_name_H-M   'P 1'
#
loop_
_entity.id
_entity.type
_entity.pdbx_description
1 polymer ?
#
loop_
_entity_poly.entity_id
_entity_poly.type
_entity_poly.pdbx_seq_one_letter_code
_entity_poly.pdbx_strand_id
1 'polypeptide(L)'
;MKQPELGKRLKEARIAKKMTQSEVVGTFITRNMLSQIESGKAMPSVETLQYLSEVLGISPQSLISTPEAIHDPLDLLSKAKVAYENKHFSDVLSLCDVFPPQLNEEGAALSALASCELAEQYLSEHRSAEAADLAQKALEASKYGLYANELVHSRALLLYSRAAQDVAHSHE
;
A
#
# COMPACT_ATOMS: atom_id res chain seq x y z
N MET A 1 -10.89 4.16 -15.23
CA MET A 1 -11.59 4.81 -14.10
C MET A 1 -13.09 4.61 -14.25
N LYS A 2 -13.78 4.06 -13.26
CA LYS A 2 -15.24 3.87 -13.34
C LYS A 2 -15.91 5.20 -13.00
N GLN A 3 -16.66 5.76 -13.95
CA GLN A 3 -17.40 7.03 -13.84
C GLN A 3 -18.24 7.19 -12.55
N PRO A 4 -18.87 6.14 -11.99
CA PRO A 4 -19.69 6.26 -10.78
C PRO A 4 -18.92 6.67 -9.51
N GLU A 5 -17.64 6.36 -9.43
CA GLU A 5 -16.84 6.62 -8.21
C GLU A 5 -16.45 8.09 -8.05
N LEU A 6 -16.06 8.76 -9.14
CA LEU A 6 -15.76 10.19 -9.13
C LEU A 6 -16.99 11.01 -8.71
N GLY A 7 -18.15 10.68 -9.30
CA GLY A 7 -19.41 11.35 -8.99
C GLY A 7 -19.82 11.19 -7.52
N LYS A 8 -19.66 9.99 -6.98
CA LYS A 8 -19.93 9.69 -5.58
C LYS A 8 -19.08 10.54 -4.65
N ARG A 9 -17.77 10.63 -4.91
CA ARG A 9 -16.83 11.43 -4.10
C ARG A 9 -17.13 12.92 -4.14
N LEU A 10 -17.43 13.46 -5.32
CA LEU A 10 -17.86 14.85 -5.45
C LEU A 10 -19.11 15.13 -4.60
N LYS A 11 -20.08 14.22 -4.64
CA LYS A 11 -21.30 14.32 -3.83
C LYS A 11 -21.00 14.23 -2.33
N GLU A 12 -20.13 13.31 -1.90
CA GLU A 12 -19.72 13.15 -0.49
C GLU A 12 -18.99 14.38 0.01
N ALA A 13 -18.06 14.94 -0.77
CA ALA A 13 -17.33 16.18 -0.44
C ALA A 13 -18.28 17.36 -0.31
N ARG A 14 -19.24 17.51 -1.22
CA ARG A 14 -20.27 18.55 -1.15
C ARG A 14 -21.11 18.42 0.12
N ILE A 15 -21.57 17.22 0.43
CA ILE A 15 -22.39 16.95 1.63
C ILE A 15 -21.57 17.22 2.90
N ALA A 16 -20.29 16.82 2.95
CA ALA A 16 -19.39 17.09 4.07
C ALA A 16 -19.24 18.60 4.34
N LYS A 17 -19.23 19.41 3.27
CA LYS A 17 -19.26 20.89 3.37
C LYS A 17 -20.64 21.49 3.61
N LYS A 18 -21.67 20.65 3.74
CA LYS A 18 -23.09 21.08 3.90
C LYS A 18 -23.58 21.98 2.78
N MET A 19 -23.04 21.84 1.58
CA MET A 19 -23.42 22.65 0.40
C MET A 19 -24.50 21.96 -0.41
N THR A 20 -25.44 22.77 -0.94
CA THR A 20 -26.41 22.32 -1.94
C THR A 20 -25.77 22.27 -3.33
N GLN A 21 -26.39 21.56 -4.27
CA GLN A 21 -25.92 21.56 -5.66
C GLN A 21 -25.91 22.97 -6.26
N SER A 22 -26.89 23.82 -5.89
CA SER A 22 -26.99 25.18 -6.39
C SER A 22 -25.86 26.09 -5.89
N GLU A 23 -25.37 25.88 -4.70
CA GLU A 23 -24.23 26.62 -4.14
C GLU A 23 -22.89 26.22 -4.78
N VAL A 24 -22.76 24.95 -5.17
CA VAL A 24 -21.51 24.45 -5.79
C VAL A 24 -21.38 24.89 -7.25
N VAL A 25 -22.47 25.00 -8.00
CA VAL A 25 -22.39 25.25 -9.45
C VAL A 25 -21.97 26.68 -9.81
N GLY A 26 -22.24 27.65 -8.95
CA GLY A 26 -21.91 29.06 -9.23
C GLY A 26 -22.41 29.52 -10.62
N THR A 27 -21.52 30.14 -11.37
CA THR A 27 -21.76 30.56 -12.76
C THR A 27 -21.05 29.67 -13.79
N PHE A 28 -20.28 28.68 -13.35
CA PHE A 28 -19.37 27.92 -14.22
C PHE A 28 -20.04 26.67 -14.84
N ILE A 29 -20.89 25.99 -14.08
CA ILE A 29 -21.63 24.81 -14.55
C ILE A 29 -23.11 24.93 -14.18
N THR A 30 -23.95 24.10 -14.79
CA THR A 30 -25.37 24.05 -14.44
C THR A 30 -25.64 22.99 -13.36
N ARG A 31 -26.73 23.19 -12.58
CA ARG A 31 -27.18 22.20 -11.59
C ARG A 31 -27.43 20.83 -12.22
N ASN A 32 -27.97 20.80 -13.44
CA ASN A 32 -28.22 19.57 -14.17
C ASN A 32 -26.91 18.83 -14.50
N MET A 33 -25.89 19.60 -14.94
CA MET A 33 -24.55 19.03 -15.22
C MET A 33 -23.94 18.45 -13.95
N LEU A 34 -23.95 19.15 -12.82
CA LEU A 34 -23.45 18.66 -11.55
C LEU A 34 -24.20 17.38 -11.12
N SER A 35 -25.52 17.36 -11.26
CA SER A 35 -26.34 16.17 -10.94
C SER A 35 -25.99 14.95 -11.80
N GLN A 36 -25.73 15.16 -13.09
CA GLN A 36 -25.25 14.08 -13.97
C GLN A 36 -23.87 13.58 -13.62
N ILE A 37 -22.95 14.49 -13.24
CA ILE A 37 -21.61 14.13 -12.76
C ILE A 37 -21.70 13.35 -11.46
N GLU A 38 -22.43 13.83 -10.46
CA GLU A 38 -22.61 13.15 -9.16
C GLU A 38 -23.27 11.78 -9.28
N SER A 39 -24.13 11.59 -10.28
CA SER A 39 -24.76 10.28 -10.57
C SER A 39 -23.92 9.37 -11.46
N GLY A 40 -22.73 9.80 -11.90
CA GLY A 40 -21.84 9.04 -12.78
C GLY A 40 -22.35 8.92 -14.24
N LYS A 41 -23.33 9.73 -14.63
CA LYS A 41 -23.90 9.74 -15.99
C LYS A 41 -23.11 10.62 -16.96
N ALA A 42 -22.33 11.59 -16.44
CA ALA A 42 -21.49 12.46 -17.23
C ALA A 42 -20.08 12.54 -16.60
N MET A 43 -19.07 12.66 -17.47
CA MET A 43 -17.69 12.91 -17.06
C MET A 43 -17.42 14.41 -17.10
N PRO A 44 -16.89 15.05 -16.03
CA PRO A 44 -16.50 16.44 -16.07
C PRO A 44 -15.29 16.64 -16.97
N SER A 45 -15.18 17.81 -17.61
CA SER A 45 -13.94 18.23 -18.26
C SER A 45 -12.87 18.53 -17.19
N VAL A 46 -11.61 18.66 -17.61
CA VAL A 46 -10.51 19.01 -16.71
C VAL A 46 -10.78 20.34 -15.99
N GLU A 47 -11.27 21.34 -16.73
CA GLU A 47 -11.61 22.65 -16.17
C GLU A 47 -12.77 22.54 -15.16
N THR A 48 -13.79 21.72 -15.47
CA THR A 48 -14.91 21.48 -14.55
C THR A 48 -14.44 20.79 -13.29
N LEU A 49 -13.53 19.83 -13.41
CA LEU A 49 -12.96 19.10 -12.27
C LEU A 49 -12.13 20.04 -11.39
N GLN A 50 -11.32 20.91 -12.01
CA GLN A 50 -10.52 21.90 -11.29
C GLN A 50 -11.41 22.88 -10.54
N TYR A 51 -12.43 23.42 -11.18
CA TYR A 51 -13.42 24.30 -10.56
C TYR A 51 -14.10 23.64 -9.34
N LEU A 52 -14.58 22.40 -9.50
CA LEU A 52 -15.22 21.65 -8.42
C LEU A 52 -14.25 21.37 -7.26
N SER A 53 -12.99 21.10 -7.58
CA SER A 53 -11.93 20.89 -6.59
C SER A 53 -11.69 22.14 -5.74
N GLU A 54 -11.64 23.32 -6.37
CA GLU A 54 -11.45 24.61 -5.70
C GLU A 54 -12.65 24.94 -4.80
N VAL A 55 -13.88 24.84 -5.33
CA VAL A 55 -15.11 25.13 -4.57
C VAL A 55 -15.26 24.19 -3.38
N LEU A 56 -14.99 22.90 -3.60
CA LEU A 56 -15.10 21.88 -2.57
C LEU A 56 -13.84 21.79 -1.67
N GLY A 57 -12.76 22.51 -1.98
CA GLY A 57 -11.51 22.53 -1.21
C GLY A 57 -10.86 21.17 -1.09
N ILE A 58 -10.94 20.37 -2.14
CA ILE A 58 -10.34 19.04 -2.25
C ILE A 58 -9.37 19.02 -3.42
N SER A 59 -8.26 18.30 -3.29
CA SER A 59 -7.31 18.24 -4.39
C SER A 59 -7.90 17.46 -5.58
N PRO A 60 -7.63 17.86 -6.85
CA PRO A 60 -8.04 17.09 -8.02
C PRO A 60 -7.55 15.63 -7.95
N GLN A 61 -6.35 15.41 -7.40
CA GLN A 61 -5.78 14.07 -7.21
C GLN A 61 -6.66 13.19 -6.31
N SER A 62 -7.17 13.74 -5.19
CA SER A 62 -8.04 12.98 -4.27
C SER A 62 -9.39 12.62 -4.87
N LEU A 63 -9.86 13.38 -5.87
CA LEU A 63 -11.08 13.07 -6.63
C LEU A 63 -10.85 11.96 -7.66
N ILE A 64 -9.68 11.95 -8.28
CA ILE A 64 -9.31 11.01 -9.34
C ILE A 64 -8.80 9.68 -8.76
N SER A 65 -8.19 9.73 -7.57
CA SER A 65 -7.68 8.54 -6.90
C SER A 65 -8.82 7.62 -6.48
N THR A 66 -8.88 6.39 -6.96
CA THR A 66 -9.73 5.35 -6.36
C THR A 66 -9.23 5.04 -4.95
N PRO A 67 -10.03 4.49 -4.01
CA PRO A 67 -9.50 3.94 -2.76
C PRO A 67 -8.39 2.91 -2.99
N GLU A 68 -8.38 2.25 -4.15
CA GLU A 68 -7.30 1.41 -4.67
C GLU A 68 -6.13 2.21 -5.26
N ALA A 69 -6.32 3.51 -5.59
CA ALA A 69 -5.28 4.41 -6.12
C ALA A 69 -4.65 5.30 -5.03
N ILE A 70 -4.94 5.03 -3.75
CA ILE A 70 -4.25 5.70 -2.63
C ILE A 70 -2.79 5.22 -2.54
N HIS A 71 -2.45 4.16 -3.26
CA HIS A 71 -1.08 3.69 -3.35
C HIS A 71 -0.69 3.53 -4.82
N ASP A 72 -0.06 4.56 -5.39
CA ASP A 72 0.74 4.38 -6.59
C ASP A 72 1.71 3.21 -6.29
N PRO A 73 1.71 2.14 -7.09
CA PRO A 73 2.63 1.03 -6.88
C PRO A 73 4.08 1.48 -6.70
N LEU A 74 4.51 2.52 -7.44
CA LEU A 74 5.85 3.09 -7.33
C LEU A 74 6.06 3.83 -6.01
N ASP A 75 5.04 4.51 -5.48
CA ASP A 75 5.10 5.18 -4.18
C ASP A 75 5.18 4.16 -3.03
N LEU A 76 4.39 3.08 -3.09
CA LEU A 76 4.48 1.97 -2.13
C LEU A 76 5.85 1.30 -2.15
N LEU A 77 6.35 0.98 -3.32
CA LEU A 77 7.67 0.36 -3.48
C LEU A 77 8.78 1.29 -2.97
N SER A 78 8.68 2.59 -3.27
CA SER A 78 9.63 3.59 -2.77
C SER A 78 9.61 3.68 -1.25
N LYS A 79 8.43 3.74 -0.63
CA LYS A 79 8.27 3.74 0.84
C LYS A 79 8.86 2.49 1.48
N ALA A 80 8.62 1.32 0.90
CA ALA A 80 9.16 0.07 1.41
C ALA A 80 10.70 0.02 1.32
N LYS A 81 11.28 0.53 0.23
CA LYS A 81 12.74 0.64 0.09
C LYS A 81 13.34 1.61 1.11
N VAL A 82 12.74 2.78 1.29
CA VAL A 82 13.18 3.77 2.30
C VAL A 82 13.07 3.19 3.72
N ALA A 83 11.99 2.47 4.03
CA ALA A 83 11.84 1.78 5.31
C ALA A 83 12.96 0.73 5.52
N TYR A 84 13.30 -0.03 4.47
CA TYR A 84 14.39 -1.00 4.52
C TYR A 84 15.75 -0.34 4.78
N GLU A 85 16.07 0.74 4.06
CA GLU A 85 17.31 1.51 4.24
C GLU A 85 17.42 2.09 5.67
N ASN A 86 16.30 2.50 6.25
CA ASN A 86 16.22 2.98 7.64
C ASN A 86 16.13 1.85 8.69
N LYS A 87 16.24 0.58 8.28
CA LYS A 87 16.17 -0.60 9.14
C LYS A 87 14.82 -0.79 9.88
N HIS A 88 13.76 -0.20 9.35
CA HIS A 88 12.39 -0.39 9.84
C HIS A 88 11.76 -1.64 9.20
N PHE A 89 12.29 -2.80 9.48
CA PHE A 89 11.95 -4.05 8.79
C PHE A 89 10.50 -4.48 9.01
N SER A 90 9.92 -4.23 10.16
CA SER A 90 8.50 -4.48 10.42
C SER A 90 7.58 -3.65 9.52
N ASP A 91 7.95 -2.39 9.26
CA ASP A 91 7.19 -1.51 8.37
C ASP A 91 7.30 -1.98 6.92
N VAL A 92 8.48 -2.51 6.52
CA VAL A 92 8.65 -3.13 5.19
C VAL A 92 7.68 -4.28 5.00
N LEU A 93 7.59 -5.20 5.97
CA LEU A 93 6.67 -6.34 5.89
C LEU A 93 5.22 -5.87 5.79
N SER A 94 4.80 -4.92 6.60
CA SER A 94 3.46 -4.34 6.57
C SER A 94 3.13 -3.66 5.25
N LEU A 95 4.10 -2.99 4.62
CA LEU A 95 3.94 -2.38 3.30
C LEU A 95 3.85 -3.44 2.20
N CYS A 96 4.67 -4.50 2.26
CA CYS A 96 4.63 -5.58 1.28
C CYS A 96 3.29 -6.35 1.30
N ASP A 97 2.65 -6.49 2.46
CA ASP A 97 1.35 -7.16 2.61
C ASP A 97 0.21 -6.45 1.85
N VAL A 98 0.34 -5.15 1.58
CA VAL A 98 -0.65 -4.35 0.84
C VAL A 98 -0.23 -4.03 -0.59
N PHE A 99 0.85 -4.65 -1.09
CA PHE A 99 1.29 -4.45 -2.46
C PHE A 99 0.26 -4.99 -3.46
N PRO A 100 0.00 -4.24 -4.53
CA PRO A 100 -0.86 -4.74 -5.60
C PRO A 100 -0.15 -5.85 -6.40
N PRO A 101 -0.91 -6.69 -7.14
CA PRO A 101 -0.36 -7.83 -7.89
C PRO A 101 0.82 -7.51 -8.82
N GLN A 102 0.91 -6.27 -9.30
CA GLN A 102 2.01 -5.79 -10.16
C GLN A 102 3.36 -5.73 -9.43
N LEU A 103 3.35 -5.69 -8.09
CA LEU A 103 4.55 -5.64 -7.24
C LEU A 103 4.77 -6.92 -6.44
N ASN A 104 4.08 -8.01 -6.77
CA ASN A 104 4.20 -9.26 -6.00
C ASN A 104 5.65 -9.78 -5.96
N GLU A 105 6.39 -9.67 -7.03
CA GLU A 105 7.77 -10.16 -7.09
C GLU A 105 8.74 -9.26 -6.32
N GLU A 106 8.63 -7.93 -6.49
CA GLU A 106 9.40 -6.96 -5.71
C GLU A 106 9.06 -7.05 -4.21
N GLY A 107 7.77 -7.23 -3.91
CA GLY A 107 7.29 -7.42 -2.55
C GLY A 107 7.84 -8.68 -1.92
N ALA A 108 7.86 -9.80 -2.64
CA ALA A 108 8.44 -11.04 -2.17
C ALA A 108 9.95 -10.90 -1.88
N ALA A 109 10.69 -10.25 -2.78
CA ALA A 109 12.13 -10.01 -2.59
C ALA A 109 12.41 -9.12 -1.37
N LEU A 110 11.70 -8.00 -1.23
CA LEU A 110 11.85 -7.10 -0.07
C LEU A 110 11.41 -7.77 1.23
N SER A 111 10.31 -8.53 1.20
CA SER A 111 9.83 -9.29 2.35
C SER A 111 10.83 -10.35 2.79
N ALA A 112 11.44 -11.10 1.85
CA ALA A 112 12.47 -12.07 2.17
C ALA A 112 13.69 -11.42 2.85
N LEU A 113 14.18 -10.30 2.29
CA LEU A 113 15.29 -9.55 2.86
C LEU A 113 14.96 -9.01 4.26
N ALA A 114 13.84 -8.32 4.41
CA ALA A 114 13.42 -7.75 5.70
C ALA A 114 13.17 -8.82 6.76
N SER A 115 12.60 -9.97 6.37
CA SER A 115 12.40 -11.10 7.27
C SER A 115 13.72 -11.70 7.76
N CYS A 116 14.75 -11.78 6.92
CA CYS A 116 16.08 -12.23 7.35
C CYS A 116 16.70 -11.26 8.36
N GLU A 117 16.65 -9.95 8.10
CA GLU A 117 17.20 -8.93 9.01
C GLU A 117 16.48 -8.95 10.37
N LEU A 118 15.16 -9.04 10.35
CA LEU A 118 14.36 -9.08 11.58
C LEU A 118 14.53 -10.39 12.34
N ALA A 119 14.72 -11.53 11.64
CA ALA A 119 15.02 -12.81 12.28
C ALA A 119 16.38 -12.78 12.98
N GLU A 120 17.41 -12.17 12.40
CA GLU A 120 18.70 -11.97 13.08
C GLU A 120 18.57 -11.10 14.32
N GLN A 121 17.79 -10.02 14.24
CA GLN A 121 17.52 -9.17 15.39
C GLN A 121 16.85 -9.96 16.51
N TYR A 122 15.79 -10.72 16.21
CA TYR A 122 15.08 -11.53 17.19
C TYR A 122 15.93 -12.65 17.80
N LEU A 123 16.82 -13.26 17.03
CA LEU A 123 17.82 -14.19 17.56
C LEU A 123 18.76 -13.51 18.57
N SER A 124 19.18 -12.28 18.32
CA SER A 124 20.01 -11.51 19.24
C SER A 124 19.25 -11.13 20.52
N GLU A 125 17.94 -11.02 20.46
CA GLU A 125 17.04 -10.73 21.58
C GLU A 125 16.56 -12.02 22.31
N HIS A 126 17.06 -13.20 21.92
CA HIS A 126 16.64 -14.51 22.45
C HIS A 126 15.17 -14.86 22.18
N ARG A 127 14.58 -14.29 21.11
CA ARG A 127 13.20 -14.55 20.64
C ARG A 127 13.21 -15.57 19.51
N SER A 128 13.68 -16.76 19.82
CA SER A 128 13.99 -17.78 18.78
C SER A 128 12.77 -18.32 18.06
N ALA A 129 11.59 -18.40 18.72
CA ALA A 129 10.35 -18.84 18.07
C ALA A 129 9.91 -17.87 16.99
N GLU A 130 9.89 -16.57 17.28
CA GLU A 130 9.52 -15.53 16.33
C GLU A 130 10.54 -15.38 15.20
N ALA A 131 11.83 -15.59 15.51
CA ALA A 131 12.88 -15.64 14.51
C ALA A 131 12.72 -16.83 13.54
N ALA A 132 12.29 -17.99 14.03
CA ALA A 132 11.99 -19.15 13.19
C ALA A 132 10.83 -18.86 12.22
N ASP A 133 9.75 -18.26 12.69
CA ASP A 133 8.60 -17.89 11.86
C ASP A 133 8.99 -16.93 10.74
N LEU A 134 9.83 -15.92 11.05
CA LEU A 134 10.33 -14.95 10.06
C LEU A 134 11.27 -15.62 9.05
N ALA A 135 12.17 -16.47 9.51
CA ALA A 135 13.08 -17.20 8.65
C ALA A 135 12.32 -18.14 7.70
N GLN A 136 11.24 -18.76 8.16
CA GLN A 136 10.36 -19.57 7.32
C GLN A 136 9.67 -18.73 6.25
N LYS A 137 9.13 -17.56 6.61
CA LYS A 137 8.57 -16.62 5.62
C LYS A 137 9.59 -16.21 4.56
N ALA A 138 10.81 -15.91 4.98
CA ALA A 138 11.91 -15.59 4.06
C ALA A 138 12.23 -16.76 3.10
N LEU A 139 12.23 -18.00 3.60
CA LEU A 139 12.42 -19.19 2.79
C LEU A 139 11.35 -19.36 1.72
N GLU A 140 10.09 -19.12 2.08
CA GLU A 140 8.97 -19.21 1.14
C GLU A 140 9.05 -18.11 0.07
N ALA A 141 9.29 -16.86 0.49
CA ALA A 141 9.36 -15.71 -0.40
C ALA A 141 10.59 -15.74 -1.34
N SER A 142 11.69 -16.38 -0.95
CA SER A 142 12.93 -16.46 -1.74
C SER A 142 12.97 -17.56 -2.78
N LYS A 143 11.97 -18.47 -2.80
CA LYS A 143 11.97 -19.66 -3.69
C LYS A 143 11.62 -19.34 -5.13
N TYR A 144 10.75 -18.39 -5.37
CA TYR A 144 10.09 -18.18 -6.65
C TYR A 144 10.18 -16.72 -7.09
N GLY A 145 10.05 -16.51 -8.41
CA GLY A 145 9.99 -15.20 -9.03
C GLY A 145 11.31 -14.77 -9.69
N LEU A 146 11.25 -13.65 -10.41
CA LEU A 146 12.40 -13.05 -11.12
C LEU A 146 13.53 -12.62 -10.16
N TYR A 147 13.21 -12.36 -8.91
CA TYR A 147 14.16 -11.95 -7.88
C TYR A 147 14.53 -13.09 -6.92
N ALA A 148 14.27 -14.35 -7.31
CA ALA A 148 14.74 -15.49 -6.55
C ALA A 148 16.26 -15.40 -6.38
N ASN A 149 16.73 -15.36 -5.14
CA ASN A 149 18.12 -15.13 -4.81
C ASN A 149 18.62 -16.25 -3.91
N GLU A 150 19.52 -17.08 -4.45
CA GLU A 150 20.11 -18.21 -3.72
C GLU A 150 20.83 -17.77 -2.42
N LEU A 151 21.41 -16.58 -2.40
CA LEU A 151 22.07 -16.06 -1.22
C LEU A 151 21.07 -15.73 -0.10
N VAL A 152 19.94 -15.10 -0.45
CA VAL A 152 18.86 -14.80 0.51
C VAL A 152 18.23 -16.10 1.00
N HIS A 153 18.00 -17.07 0.10
CA HIS A 153 17.46 -18.38 0.44
C HIS A 153 18.38 -19.14 1.41
N SER A 154 19.68 -19.18 1.12
CA SER A 154 20.68 -19.83 1.99
C SER A 154 20.79 -19.16 3.36
N ARG A 155 20.74 -17.82 3.40
CA ARG A 155 20.73 -17.04 4.66
C ARG A 155 19.47 -17.36 5.48
N ALA A 156 18.31 -17.39 4.86
CA ALA A 156 17.06 -17.74 5.52
C ALA A 156 17.07 -19.16 6.09
N LEU A 157 17.63 -20.13 5.35
CA LEU A 157 17.77 -21.51 5.81
C LEU A 157 18.69 -21.60 7.04
N LEU A 158 19.80 -20.88 7.04
CA LEU A 158 20.74 -20.83 8.18
C LEU A 158 20.05 -20.23 9.42
N LEU A 159 19.32 -19.14 9.26
CA LEU A 159 18.59 -18.47 10.35
C LEU A 159 17.52 -19.39 10.92
N TYR A 160 16.73 -20.06 10.04
CA TYR A 160 15.73 -21.02 10.48
C TYR A 160 16.34 -22.18 11.28
N SER A 161 17.42 -22.77 10.78
CA SER A 161 18.12 -23.87 11.47
C SER A 161 18.62 -23.44 12.85
N ARG A 162 19.20 -22.26 12.97
CA ARG A 162 19.69 -21.72 14.24
C ARG A 162 18.53 -21.46 15.21
N ALA A 163 17.49 -20.79 14.74
CA ALA A 163 16.32 -20.49 15.56
C ALA A 163 15.63 -21.77 16.08
N ALA A 164 15.49 -22.79 15.22
CA ALA A 164 14.92 -24.07 15.59
C ALA A 164 15.76 -24.83 16.66
N GLN A 165 17.09 -24.75 16.58
CA GLN A 165 17.98 -25.33 17.59
C GLN A 165 17.82 -24.62 18.93
N ASP A 166 17.77 -23.29 18.95
CA ASP A 166 17.60 -22.51 20.18
C ASP A 166 16.26 -22.77 20.86
N VAL A 167 15.17 -22.92 20.06
CA VAL A 167 13.85 -23.32 20.58
C VAL A 167 13.89 -24.71 21.22
N ALA A 168 14.56 -25.68 20.58
CA ALA A 168 14.68 -27.03 21.11
C ALA A 168 15.40 -27.07 22.47
N HIS A 169 16.48 -26.29 22.63
CA HIS A 169 17.24 -26.21 23.87
C HIS A 169 16.54 -25.42 24.99
N SER A 170 15.55 -24.57 24.66
CA SER A 170 14.79 -23.82 25.66
C SER A 170 13.69 -24.65 26.35
N HIS A 171 13.43 -25.87 25.87
CA HIS A 171 12.44 -26.81 26.40
C HIS A 171 13.05 -27.96 27.21
N GLU A 172 14.38 -27.99 27.38
CA GLU A 172 15.11 -28.90 28.28
C GLU A 172 15.44 -28.18 29.60
#